data_693c89ccdc645ce381ee0b7c083c3739
#
_entry.id   693c89ccdc645ce381ee0b7c083c3739
#
_cell.length_a   1.000
_cell.length_b   1.000
_cell.length_c   1.000
_cell.angle_alpha   90.00
_cell.angle_beta   90.00
_cell.angle_gamma   90.00
#
_symmetry.space_group_name_H-M   'P 1'
#
loop_
_entity.id
_entity.type
_entity.pdbx_description
1 polymer ?
#
loop_
_entity_poly.entity_id
_entity_poly.type
_entity_poly.pdbx_seq_one_letter_code
_entity_poly.pdbx_strand_id
1 'polypeptide(L)'
;IENNTLYEVLERARSVGVDSFITVGTNPEDWTCYRALSQSYKNIYYTAGLHPCYVDQNWRKQVEYIPAYWNHANPPVSFGEIGLDYFRLPKDKSKSNDIIKRQQDCLCAQLDMAKALDCPIIIHSRNSFEDCVKFIDQSGVDWQKVVFHCFSEGINQLMELNKRGGRASFTGNITYI
;
A
#
# COMPACT_ATOMS: atom_id res chain seq x y z
N ILE A 1 15.64 -7.73 19.00
CA ILE A 1 15.01 -8.51 17.91
C ILE A 1 16.08 -9.50 17.51
N GLU A 2 15.87 -10.81 17.80
CA GLU A 2 16.76 -11.88 17.37
C GLU A 2 16.89 -11.83 15.83
N ASN A 3 18.12 -12.03 15.34
CA ASN A 3 18.40 -12.13 13.89
C ASN A 3 17.85 -13.46 13.36
N ASN A 4 16.52 -13.54 13.23
CA ASN A 4 15.88 -14.70 12.63
C ASN A 4 16.10 -14.67 11.11
N THR A 5 16.49 -15.82 10.55
CA THR A 5 16.52 -15.98 9.10
C THR A 5 15.09 -15.96 8.53
N LEU A 6 14.94 -15.62 7.26
CA LEU A 6 13.63 -15.70 6.58
C LEU A 6 13.01 -17.09 6.71
N TYR A 7 13.83 -18.15 6.61
CA TYR A 7 13.38 -19.53 6.77
C TYR A 7 12.70 -19.75 8.13
N GLU A 8 13.35 -19.34 9.22
CA GLU A 8 12.80 -19.49 10.58
C GLU A 8 11.49 -18.70 10.77
N VAL A 9 11.38 -17.51 10.16
CA VAL A 9 10.14 -16.72 10.19
C VAL A 9 9.01 -17.47 9.47
N LEU A 10 9.27 -18.01 8.28
CA LEU A 10 8.28 -18.75 7.51
C LEU A 10 7.85 -20.04 8.21
N GLU A 11 8.78 -20.78 8.82
CA GLU A 11 8.46 -22.01 9.56
C GLU A 11 7.60 -21.72 10.80
N ARG A 12 7.90 -20.68 11.56
CA ARG A 12 7.02 -20.28 12.69
C ARG A 12 5.63 -19.90 12.23
N ALA A 13 5.51 -19.16 11.12
CA ALA A 13 4.21 -18.80 10.57
C ALA A 13 3.42 -20.04 10.13
N ARG A 14 4.07 -20.99 9.45
CA ARG A 14 3.45 -22.27 9.04
C ARG A 14 2.99 -23.09 10.22
N SER A 15 3.76 -23.11 11.32
CA SER A 15 3.40 -23.89 12.52
C SER A 15 2.09 -23.44 13.17
N VAL A 16 1.61 -22.22 12.84
CA VAL A 16 0.33 -21.67 13.29
C VAL A 16 -0.69 -21.52 12.15
N GLY A 17 -0.46 -22.18 11.01
CA GLY A 17 -1.40 -22.24 9.88
C GLY A 17 -1.33 -21.06 8.90
N VAL A 18 -0.26 -20.28 8.89
CA VAL A 18 -0.03 -19.21 7.91
C VAL A 18 0.85 -19.73 6.78
N ASP A 19 0.24 -19.97 5.61
CA ASP A 19 0.90 -20.61 4.47
C ASP A 19 1.27 -19.65 3.34
N SER A 20 0.68 -18.47 3.29
CA SER A 20 0.87 -17.50 2.21
C SER A 20 1.16 -16.10 2.75
N PHE A 21 2.03 -15.37 2.05
CA PHE A 21 2.54 -14.07 2.49
C PHE A 21 2.50 -13.07 1.34
N ILE A 22 2.22 -11.83 1.66
CA ILE A 22 2.34 -10.70 0.73
C ILE A 22 3.37 -9.73 1.29
N THR A 23 4.47 -9.51 0.57
CA THR A 23 5.42 -8.44 0.87
C THR A 23 4.94 -7.15 0.22
N VAL A 24 4.75 -6.12 1.04
CA VAL A 24 4.15 -4.86 0.61
C VAL A 24 5.24 -3.88 0.19
N GLY A 25 5.36 -3.64 -1.12
CA GLY A 25 6.37 -2.76 -1.69
C GLY A 25 6.02 -1.29 -1.50
N THR A 26 6.99 -0.49 -1.07
CA THR A 26 6.80 0.92 -0.72
C THR A 26 7.61 1.88 -1.61
N ASN A 27 8.64 1.37 -2.29
CA ASN A 27 9.57 2.13 -3.13
C ASN A 27 10.22 1.22 -4.19
N PRO A 28 10.96 1.76 -5.18
CA PRO A 28 11.56 0.97 -6.27
C PRO A 28 12.53 -0.14 -5.82
N GLU A 29 13.21 0.05 -4.70
CA GLU A 29 14.15 -0.94 -4.15
C GLU A 29 13.37 -2.14 -3.61
N ASP A 30 12.29 -1.89 -2.87
CA ASP A 30 11.38 -2.91 -2.38
C ASP A 30 10.77 -3.73 -3.52
N TRP A 31 10.27 -3.07 -4.58
CA TRP A 31 9.63 -3.78 -5.70
C TRP A 31 10.57 -4.78 -6.34
N THR A 32 11.83 -4.39 -6.52
CA THR A 32 12.86 -5.26 -7.10
C THR A 32 13.20 -6.42 -6.17
N CYS A 33 13.42 -6.12 -4.89
CA CYS A 33 13.75 -7.12 -3.87
C CYS A 33 12.62 -8.14 -3.69
N TYR A 34 11.38 -7.67 -3.55
CA TYR A 34 10.23 -8.53 -3.27
C TYR A 34 9.80 -9.35 -4.48
N ARG A 35 9.99 -8.84 -5.70
CA ARG A 35 9.86 -9.66 -6.90
C ARG A 35 10.85 -10.83 -6.91
N ALA A 36 12.12 -10.59 -6.61
CA ALA A 36 13.12 -11.65 -6.53
C ALA A 36 12.78 -12.68 -5.44
N LEU A 37 12.26 -12.20 -4.29
CA LEU A 37 11.81 -13.06 -3.21
C LEU A 37 10.64 -13.95 -3.64
N SER A 38 9.63 -13.40 -4.31
CA SER A 38 8.46 -14.14 -4.80
C SER A 38 8.79 -15.14 -5.90
N GLN A 39 9.89 -14.93 -6.65
CA GLN A 39 10.41 -15.92 -7.59
C GLN A 39 11.08 -17.11 -6.89
N SER A 40 11.68 -16.86 -5.72
CA SER A 40 12.38 -17.88 -4.94
C SER A 40 11.44 -18.71 -4.06
N TYR A 41 10.29 -18.18 -3.68
CA TYR A 41 9.33 -18.80 -2.76
C TYR A 41 7.92 -18.74 -3.33
N LYS A 42 7.36 -19.90 -3.69
CA LYS A 42 6.04 -20.02 -4.37
C LYS A 42 4.86 -19.45 -3.59
N ASN A 43 4.98 -19.35 -2.28
CA ASN A 43 3.94 -18.86 -1.36
C ASN A 43 4.17 -17.42 -0.90
N ILE A 44 5.16 -16.74 -1.45
CA ILE A 44 5.41 -15.31 -1.21
C ILE A 44 4.99 -14.55 -2.46
N TYR A 45 4.08 -13.64 -2.27
CA TYR A 45 3.60 -12.69 -3.27
C TYR A 45 4.13 -11.30 -2.95
N TYR A 46 4.03 -10.37 -3.88
CA TYR A 46 4.49 -8.99 -3.66
C TYR A 46 3.55 -7.97 -4.27
N THR A 47 3.70 -6.73 -3.84
CA THR A 47 2.98 -5.57 -4.39
C THR A 47 3.97 -4.54 -4.90
N ALA A 48 3.50 -3.63 -5.76
CA ALA A 48 4.28 -2.50 -6.24
C ALA A 48 3.45 -1.21 -6.17
N GLY A 49 3.98 -0.22 -5.48
CA GLY A 49 3.37 1.09 -5.29
C GLY A 49 4.33 2.03 -4.57
N LEU A 50 4.22 3.33 -4.83
CA LEU A 50 5.03 4.33 -4.14
C LEU A 50 4.27 4.86 -2.93
N HIS A 51 4.75 4.48 -1.76
CA HIS A 51 4.18 4.87 -0.47
C HIS A 51 4.34 6.39 -0.21
N PRO A 52 3.36 7.07 0.40
CA PRO A 52 3.38 8.52 0.60
C PRO A 52 4.64 9.06 1.30
N CYS A 53 5.26 8.28 2.19
CA CYS A 53 6.52 8.68 2.85
C CYS A 53 7.73 8.75 1.91
N TYR A 54 7.67 8.14 0.72
CA TYR A 54 8.73 8.16 -0.30
C TYR A 54 8.43 9.10 -1.47
N VAL A 55 7.30 9.81 -1.43
CA VAL A 55 6.91 10.75 -2.48
C VAL A 55 7.74 12.04 -2.40
N ASP A 56 8.78 12.12 -3.18
CA ASP A 56 9.66 13.27 -3.33
C ASP A 56 9.33 14.11 -4.59
N GLN A 57 10.23 14.99 -4.99
CA GLN A 57 10.06 15.82 -6.19
C GLN A 57 10.17 15.01 -7.51
N ASN A 58 10.77 13.82 -7.45
CA ASN A 58 11.02 12.95 -8.60
C ASN A 58 9.99 11.82 -8.72
N TRP A 59 8.95 11.80 -7.89
CA TRP A 59 8.00 10.70 -7.78
C TRP A 59 7.42 10.25 -9.13
N ARG A 60 7.21 11.19 -10.08
CA ARG A 60 6.66 10.84 -11.40
C ARG A 60 7.53 9.85 -12.15
N LYS A 61 8.86 10.05 -12.11
CA LYS A 61 9.82 9.12 -12.71
C LYS A 61 9.80 7.76 -12.03
N GLN A 62 9.57 7.72 -10.73
CA GLN A 62 9.52 6.46 -9.98
C GLN A 62 8.26 5.66 -10.34
N VAL A 63 7.09 6.30 -10.33
CA VAL A 63 5.81 5.59 -10.59
C VAL A 63 5.62 5.20 -12.06
N GLU A 64 6.25 5.89 -12.99
CA GLU A 64 6.17 5.60 -14.43
C GLU A 64 6.53 4.15 -14.77
N TYR A 65 7.42 3.54 -14.01
CA TYR A 65 7.88 2.16 -14.24
C TYR A 65 7.03 1.09 -13.54
N ILE A 66 6.11 1.46 -12.65
CA ILE A 66 5.32 0.49 -11.89
C ILE A 66 4.52 -0.45 -12.81
N PRO A 67 3.81 0.03 -13.86
CA PRO A 67 3.04 -0.85 -14.74
C PRO A 67 3.87 -1.92 -15.45
N ALA A 68 5.17 -1.68 -15.66
CA ALA A 68 6.06 -2.65 -16.29
C ALA A 68 6.21 -3.94 -15.46
N TYR A 69 5.99 -3.88 -14.15
CA TYR A 69 6.04 -5.06 -13.29
C TYR A 69 4.92 -6.07 -13.61
N TRP A 70 3.77 -5.60 -14.15
CA TRP A 70 2.67 -6.48 -14.59
C TRP A 70 2.99 -7.26 -15.89
N ASN A 71 4.01 -6.84 -16.63
CA ASN A 71 4.45 -7.53 -17.85
C ASN A 71 5.44 -8.67 -17.57
N HIS A 72 5.83 -8.91 -16.33
CA HIS A 72 6.71 -10.01 -15.95
C HIS A 72 5.93 -11.32 -15.78
N ALA A 73 6.63 -12.45 -15.91
CA ALA A 73 6.07 -13.80 -15.67
C ALA A 73 5.55 -14.01 -14.24
N ASN A 74 6.03 -13.20 -13.28
CA ASN A 74 5.57 -13.15 -11.90
C ASN A 74 5.17 -11.73 -11.56
N PRO A 75 3.93 -11.31 -11.89
CA PRO A 75 3.47 -9.95 -11.66
C PRO A 75 3.12 -9.70 -10.17
N PRO A 76 3.05 -8.44 -9.74
CA PRO A 76 2.49 -8.09 -8.43
C PRO A 76 1.03 -8.56 -8.30
N VAL A 77 0.63 -8.93 -7.09
CA VAL A 77 -0.77 -9.32 -6.81
C VAL A 77 -1.68 -8.14 -6.51
N SER A 78 -1.10 -6.96 -6.26
CA SER A 78 -1.84 -5.73 -5.94
C SER A 78 -0.99 -4.50 -6.25
N PHE A 79 -1.66 -3.39 -6.56
CA PHE A 79 -1.04 -2.06 -6.65
C PHE A 79 -0.96 -1.44 -5.25
N GLY A 80 0.21 -1.22 -4.73
CA GLY A 80 0.39 -0.69 -3.38
C GLY A 80 1.74 -1.07 -2.75
N GLU A 81 2.05 -0.45 -1.64
CA GLU A 81 1.21 0.42 -0.81
C GLU A 81 1.24 1.86 -1.35
N ILE A 82 0.06 2.43 -1.59
CA ILE A 82 -0.12 3.82 -2.05
C ILE A 82 -1.07 4.55 -1.09
N GLY A 83 -1.14 5.87 -1.12
CA GLY A 83 -2.06 6.57 -0.23
C GLY A 83 -1.54 7.91 0.26
N LEU A 84 -1.98 8.31 1.47
CA LEU A 84 -1.68 9.59 2.07
C LEU A 84 -1.22 9.41 3.53
N ASP A 85 -0.21 10.17 3.94
CA ASP A 85 0.28 10.24 5.32
C ASP A 85 0.45 11.70 5.75
N TYR A 86 -0.43 12.18 6.62
CA TYR A 86 -0.39 13.54 7.14
C TYR A 86 0.13 13.61 8.59
N PHE A 87 0.60 12.50 9.13
CA PHE A 87 1.03 12.43 10.53
C PHE A 87 2.33 13.20 10.80
N ARG A 88 3.28 13.16 9.86
CA ARG A 88 4.61 13.76 10.05
C ARG A 88 4.85 15.00 9.20
N LEU A 89 3.80 15.78 8.97
CA LEU A 89 3.92 17.01 8.22
C LEU A 89 4.72 18.07 9.01
N PRO A 90 5.55 18.88 8.34
CA PRO A 90 6.29 19.97 9.00
C PRO A 90 5.32 21.01 9.57
N LYS A 91 5.76 21.74 10.62
CA LYS A 91 4.95 22.82 11.23
C LYS A 91 4.77 24.02 10.29
N ASP A 92 5.69 24.22 9.34
CA ASP A 92 5.59 25.25 8.29
C ASP A 92 4.44 24.90 7.34
N LYS A 93 3.40 25.74 7.34
CA LYS A 93 2.18 25.50 6.55
C LYS A 93 2.44 25.46 5.03
N SER A 94 3.36 26.27 4.53
CA SER A 94 3.68 26.26 3.09
C SER A 94 4.29 24.93 2.69
N LYS A 95 5.33 24.49 3.40
CA LYS A 95 5.98 23.19 3.17
C LYS A 95 5.01 22.02 3.37
N SER A 96 4.16 22.12 4.39
CA SER A 96 3.13 21.10 4.64
C SER A 96 2.17 20.97 3.45
N ASN A 97 1.65 22.10 2.95
CA ASN A 97 0.74 22.12 1.80
C ASN A 97 1.39 21.56 0.53
N ASP A 98 2.69 21.86 0.30
CA ASP A 98 3.43 21.34 -0.85
C ASP A 98 3.59 19.81 -0.77
N ILE A 99 3.84 19.27 0.43
CA ILE A 99 3.94 17.82 0.66
C ILE A 99 2.57 17.16 0.45
N ILE A 100 1.52 17.70 1.06
CA ILE A 100 0.14 17.20 0.90
C ILE A 100 -0.22 17.14 -0.58
N LYS A 101 -0.06 18.26 -1.29
CA LYS A 101 -0.37 18.33 -2.72
C LYS A 101 0.38 17.29 -3.54
N ARG A 102 1.66 17.09 -3.25
CA ARG A 102 2.49 16.11 -3.94
C ARG A 102 2.04 14.69 -3.68
N GLN A 103 1.71 14.34 -2.43
CA GLN A 103 1.16 13.03 -2.08
C GLN A 103 -0.19 12.79 -2.80
N GLN A 104 -1.07 13.79 -2.82
CA GLN A 104 -2.36 13.71 -3.50
C GLN A 104 -2.21 13.51 -5.01
N ASP A 105 -1.33 14.28 -5.66
CA ASP A 105 -1.05 14.14 -7.09
C ASP A 105 -0.47 12.75 -7.42
N CYS A 106 0.41 12.24 -6.55
CA CYS A 106 0.99 10.91 -6.69
C CYS A 106 -0.07 9.81 -6.50
N LEU A 107 -0.94 9.95 -5.51
CA LEU A 107 -2.04 9.02 -5.28
C LEU A 107 -2.97 8.96 -6.49
N CYS A 108 -3.41 10.13 -7.02
CA CYS A 108 -4.26 10.17 -8.21
C CYS A 108 -3.63 9.43 -9.40
N ALA A 109 -2.37 9.72 -9.70
CA ALA A 109 -1.68 9.06 -10.81
C ALA A 109 -1.59 7.53 -10.62
N GLN A 110 -1.36 7.08 -9.40
CA GLN A 110 -1.28 5.65 -9.09
C GLN A 110 -2.66 4.96 -9.10
N LEU A 111 -3.73 5.65 -8.68
CA LEU A 111 -5.10 5.15 -8.82
C LEU A 111 -5.50 4.99 -10.29
N ASP A 112 -5.14 5.93 -11.16
CA ASP A 112 -5.37 5.82 -12.61
C ASP A 112 -4.66 4.61 -13.21
N MET A 113 -3.40 4.35 -12.83
CA MET A 113 -2.65 3.18 -13.26
C MET A 113 -3.28 1.88 -12.76
N ALA A 114 -3.65 1.82 -11.48
CA ALA A 114 -4.28 0.65 -10.88
C ALA A 114 -5.63 0.34 -11.53
N LYS A 115 -6.42 1.37 -11.86
CA LYS A 115 -7.67 1.23 -12.61
C LYS A 115 -7.43 0.67 -14.01
N ALA A 116 -6.42 1.17 -14.73
CA ALA A 116 -6.08 0.68 -16.07
C ALA A 116 -5.61 -0.79 -16.05
N LEU A 117 -4.96 -1.22 -14.99
CA LEU A 117 -4.51 -2.60 -14.76
C LEU A 117 -5.61 -3.51 -14.19
N ASP A 118 -6.74 -2.95 -13.78
CA ASP A 118 -7.86 -3.65 -13.16
C ASP A 118 -7.45 -4.55 -11.98
N CYS A 119 -6.47 -4.11 -11.19
CA CYS A 119 -5.88 -4.89 -10.10
C CYS A 119 -6.35 -4.45 -8.71
N PRO A 120 -6.22 -5.29 -7.66
CA PRO A 120 -6.44 -4.89 -6.28
C PRO A 120 -5.52 -3.75 -5.85
N ILE A 121 -5.95 -2.96 -4.86
CA ILE A 121 -5.23 -1.78 -4.38
C ILE A 121 -5.06 -1.86 -2.87
N ILE A 122 -3.83 -1.61 -2.40
CA ILE A 122 -3.51 -1.50 -0.97
C ILE A 122 -3.26 -0.03 -0.62
N ILE A 123 -4.08 0.49 0.29
CA ILE A 123 -4.09 1.90 0.69
C ILE A 123 -3.45 2.08 2.08
N HIS A 124 -2.47 2.96 2.13
CA HIS A 124 -1.98 3.59 3.35
C HIS A 124 -2.83 4.82 3.68
N SER A 125 -3.30 4.91 4.91
CA SER A 125 -3.98 6.09 5.41
C SER A 125 -3.54 6.40 6.84
N ARG A 126 -3.01 7.61 7.06
CA ARG A 126 -2.65 8.07 8.39
C ARG A 126 -2.97 9.56 8.55
N ASN A 127 -3.95 9.88 9.40
CA ASN A 127 -4.54 11.22 9.53
C ASN A 127 -5.07 11.77 8.18
N SER A 128 -5.57 10.91 7.29
CA SER A 128 -5.91 11.24 5.89
C SER A 128 -7.06 10.42 5.31
N PHE A 129 -7.83 9.74 6.15
CA PHE A 129 -8.87 8.80 5.72
C PHE A 129 -9.87 9.45 4.76
N GLU A 130 -10.42 10.60 5.11
CA GLU A 130 -11.43 11.32 4.32
C GLU A 130 -10.90 11.70 2.93
N ASP A 131 -9.64 12.16 2.86
CA ASP A 131 -9.00 12.47 1.59
C ASP A 131 -8.73 11.20 0.77
N CYS A 132 -8.26 10.11 1.38
CA CYS A 132 -8.11 8.83 0.68
C CYS A 132 -9.43 8.37 0.08
N VAL A 133 -10.51 8.35 0.86
CA VAL A 133 -11.85 7.98 0.39
C VAL A 133 -12.29 8.85 -0.76
N LYS A 134 -12.14 10.18 -0.64
CA LYS A 134 -12.48 11.15 -1.68
C LYS A 134 -11.76 10.86 -3.00
N PHE A 135 -10.44 10.65 -2.97
CA PHE A 135 -9.67 10.39 -4.19
C PHE A 135 -10.00 9.03 -4.81
N ILE A 136 -10.28 8.01 -3.99
CA ILE A 136 -10.71 6.70 -4.46
C ILE A 136 -12.09 6.81 -5.15
N ASP A 137 -13.05 7.50 -4.53
CA ASP A 137 -14.38 7.77 -5.13
C ASP A 137 -14.25 8.51 -6.48
N GLN A 138 -13.37 9.51 -6.55
CA GLN A 138 -13.15 10.28 -7.78
C GLN A 138 -12.46 9.49 -8.90
N SER A 139 -11.59 8.54 -8.56
CA SER A 139 -10.88 7.72 -9.54
C SER A 139 -11.79 6.73 -10.26
N GLY A 140 -12.88 6.32 -9.61
CA GLY A 140 -13.81 5.31 -10.12
C GLY A 140 -13.21 3.90 -10.15
N VAL A 141 -12.23 3.59 -9.29
CA VAL A 141 -11.79 2.21 -9.04
C VAL A 141 -12.89 1.43 -8.34
N ASP A 142 -12.90 0.12 -8.53
CA ASP A 142 -13.84 -0.76 -7.85
C ASP A 142 -13.47 -0.89 -6.37
N TRP A 143 -14.34 -0.43 -5.48
CA TRP A 143 -14.16 -0.51 -4.04
C TRP A 143 -13.98 -1.95 -3.52
N GLN A 144 -14.52 -2.95 -4.19
CA GLN A 144 -14.33 -4.36 -3.82
C GLN A 144 -12.86 -4.80 -3.95
N LYS A 145 -12.05 -4.07 -4.70
CA LYS A 145 -10.61 -4.26 -4.87
C LYS A 145 -9.74 -3.43 -3.93
N VAL A 146 -10.33 -2.60 -3.06
CA VAL A 146 -9.61 -1.68 -2.18
C VAL A 146 -9.45 -2.27 -0.79
N VAL A 147 -8.21 -2.29 -0.28
CA VAL A 147 -7.87 -2.69 1.09
C VAL A 147 -7.11 -1.57 1.77
N PHE A 148 -7.63 -1.05 2.88
CA PHE A 148 -6.88 -0.16 3.76
C PHE A 148 -5.96 -1.00 4.65
N HIS A 149 -4.65 -0.77 4.52
CA HIS A 149 -3.62 -1.55 5.20
C HIS A 149 -3.37 -1.00 6.60
N CYS A 150 -3.17 -1.92 7.57
CA CYS A 150 -2.87 -1.55 8.96
C CYS A 150 -3.87 -0.53 9.52
N PHE A 151 -5.16 -0.77 9.30
CA PHE A 151 -6.24 0.14 9.63
C PHE A 151 -6.22 0.53 11.11
N SER A 152 -6.14 1.82 11.40
CA SER A 152 -6.03 2.39 12.74
C SER A 152 -7.08 3.46 13.04
N GLU A 153 -8.04 3.66 12.14
CA GLU A 153 -9.14 4.61 12.33
C GLU A 153 -10.25 4.01 13.21
N GLY A 154 -11.27 4.81 13.49
CA GLY A 154 -12.38 4.41 14.34
C GLY A 154 -13.43 3.53 13.65
N ILE A 155 -14.40 3.07 14.45
CA ILE A 155 -15.49 2.20 13.96
C ILE A 155 -16.34 2.85 12.87
N ASN A 156 -16.55 4.17 12.92
CA ASN A 156 -17.33 4.89 11.93
C ASN A 156 -16.67 4.86 10.56
N GLN A 157 -15.35 5.04 10.50
CA GLN A 157 -14.56 4.94 9.28
C GLN A 157 -14.55 3.50 8.74
N LEU A 158 -14.47 2.51 9.60
CA LEU A 158 -14.58 1.11 9.19
C LEU A 158 -15.96 0.80 8.59
N MET A 159 -17.03 1.28 9.20
CA MET A 159 -18.38 1.12 8.67
C MET A 159 -18.54 1.83 7.33
N GLU A 160 -17.97 3.02 7.16
CA GLU A 160 -17.98 3.76 5.90
C GLU A 160 -17.23 3.01 4.80
N LEU A 161 -16.06 2.45 5.11
CA LEU A 161 -15.28 1.62 4.20
C LEU A 161 -16.08 0.38 3.75
N ASN A 162 -16.64 -0.36 4.71
CA ASN A 162 -17.44 -1.56 4.44
C ASN A 162 -18.70 -1.25 3.60
N LYS A 163 -19.37 -0.11 3.83
CA LYS A 163 -20.54 0.32 3.04
C LYS A 163 -20.19 0.51 1.56
N ARG A 164 -18.96 0.92 1.24
CA ARG A 164 -18.46 1.04 -0.13
C ARG A 164 -18.05 -0.32 -0.75
N GLY A 165 -17.90 -1.35 0.04
CA GLY A 165 -17.40 -2.67 -0.36
C GLY A 165 -15.87 -2.84 -0.18
N GLY A 166 -15.19 -1.83 0.36
CA GLY A 166 -13.78 -1.89 0.72
C GLY A 166 -13.50 -2.78 1.92
N ARG A 167 -12.25 -3.11 2.12
CA ARG A 167 -11.77 -3.97 3.22
C ARG A 167 -10.70 -3.27 4.03
N ALA A 168 -10.51 -3.72 5.27
CA ALA A 168 -9.42 -3.31 6.15
C ALA A 168 -8.61 -4.51 6.57
N SER A 169 -7.28 -4.36 6.64
CA SER A 169 -6.40 -5.30 7.32
C SER A 169 -5.95 -4.74 8.65
N PHE A 170 -5.74 -5.61 9.62
CA PHE A 170 -5.35 -5.25 10.97
C PHE A 170 -4.00 -5.87 11.31
N THR A 171 -3.20 -5.16 12.08
CA THR A 171 -1.89 -5.62 12.58
C THR A 171 -1.90 -5.67 14.10
N GLY A 172 -0.76 -5.95 14.70
CA GLY A 172 -0.60 -5.92 16.15
C GLY A 172 -0.99 -4.59 16.82
N ASN A 173 -1.15 -3.51 16.05
CA ASN A 173 -1.58 -2.21 16.57
C ASN A 173 -2.94 -2.25 17.29
N ILE A 174 -3.82 -3.16 16.91
CA ILE A 174 -5.13 -3.34 17.58
C ILE A 174 -5.02 -3.87 19.01
N THR A 175 -3.84 -4.35 19.40
CA THR A 175 -3.57 -4.85 20.77
C THR A 175 -2.97 -3.80 21.69
N TYR A 176 -2.63 -2.62 21.17
CA TYR A 176 -2.12 -1.51 21.98
C TYR A 176 -3.30 -0.79 22.66
N ILE A 177 -3.20 -0.65 23.97
CA ILE A 177 -4.17 0.06 24.82
C ILE A 177 -3.67 1.47 25.09
#